data_1f5f21ab44195661ef341fd62af74b67
#
_entry.id   1f5f21ab44195661ef341fd62af74b67
#
_cell.length_a   1.000
_cell.length_b   1.000
_cell.length_c   1.000
_cell.angle_alpha   90.00
_cell.angle_beta   90.00
_cell.angle_gamma   90.00
#
_symmetry.space_group_name_H-M   'P 1'
#
loop_
_entity.id
_entity.type
_entity.pdbx_description
1 polymer ?
#
loop_
_entity_poly.entity_id
_entity_poly.type
_entity_poly.pdbx_seq_one_letter_code
_entity_poly.pdbx_strand_id
1 'polypeptide(L)'
;MKNEEERNKKGETPSEAKRRYNRTYYERHRDRVIAAQKAREAALKAAEEERQANIRQKRLESLQLAVETRQRLREEWMDLGWIVAKMNLEAGMSQKQIFQVLQGLTTKKKIAEWCAKGKKLATLKANRKKSNG
;
A
#
# COMPACT_ATOMS: atom_id res chain seq x y z
N MET A 1 64.20 38.14 31.84
CA MET A 1 63.53 37.11 31.03
C MET A 1 62.05 37.36 30.96
N LYS A 2 61.60 37.44 29.81
CA LYS A 2 60.20 37.82 29.64
C LYS A 2 59.40 36.68 29.09
N ASN A 3 58.87 35.92 29.97
CA ASN A 3 57.91 34.89 29.63
C ASN A 3 56.48 35.32 29.91
N GLU A 4 56.28 36.60 30.26
CA GLU A 4 54.97 37.17 30.44
C GLU A 4 54.40 37.51 29.08
N GLU A 5 53.31 36.90 28.71
CA GLU A 5 52.57 37.19 27.50
C GLU A 5 51.92 38.58 27.62
N GLU A 6 52.00 39.37 26.57
CA GLU A 6 51.34 40.66 26.54
C GLU A 6 49.84 40.47 26.56
N ARG A 7 49.17 41.25 27.42
CA ARG A 7 47.71 41.20 27.49
C ARG A 7 47.12 42.11 26.41
N ASN A 8 46.06 41.65 25.78
CA ASN A 8 45.34 42.40 24.77
C ASN A 8 44.49 43.51 25.45
N LYS A 9 43.75 44.30 24.65
CA LYS A 9 42.87 45.35 25.14
C LYS A 9 41.81 44.89 26.14
N LYS A 10 41.47 43.62 26.16
CA LYS A 10 40.52 43.01 27.09
C LYS A 10 41.20 42.44 28.35
N GLY A 11 42.53 42.63 28.48
CA GLY A 11 43.29 42.11 29.61
C GLY A 11 43.64 40.66 29.57
N GLU A 12 43.45 40.00 28.42
CA GLU A 12 43.73 38.59 28.21
C GLU A 12 45.15 38.38 27.65
N THR A 13 45.80 37.30 28.05
CA THR A 13 47.04 36.85 27.40
C THR A 13 46.71 36.27 26.03
N PRO A 14 47.66 36.14 25.09
CA PRO A 14 47.43 35.49 23.82
C PRO A 14 46.90 34.07 23.96
N SER A 15 47.32 33.30 24.95
CA SER A 15 46.83 31.97 25.24
C SER A 15 45.37 31.97 25.70
N GLU A 16 45.01 32.92 26.55
CA GLU A 16 43.61 33.07 27.01
C GLU A 16 42.70 33.49 25.87
N ALA A 17 43.14 34.43 25.02
CA ALA A 17 42.41 34.86 23.85
C ALA A 17 42.18 33.73 22.87
N LYS A 18 43.17 32.87 22.64
CA LYS A 18 43.05 31.69 21.77
C LYS A 18 42.06 30.68 22.34
N ARG A 19 42.09 30.41 23.64
CA ARG A 19 41.16 29.53 24.32
C ARG A 19 39.74 30.05 24.22
N ARG A 20 39.54 31.35 24.41
CA ARG A 20 38.23 32.00 24.26
C ARG A 20 37.70 31.87 22.82
N TYR A 21 38.57 32.18 21.84
CA TYR A 21 38.23 32.05 20.43
C TYR A 21 37.84 30.64 20.07
N ASN A 22 38.64 29.65 20.49
CA ASN A 22 38.35 28.24 20.22
C ASN A 22 37.03 27.78 20.87
N ARG A 23 36.80 28.23 22.11
CA ARG A 23 35.56 27.92 22.82
C ARG A 23 34.34 28.47 22.05
N THR A 24 34.38 29.72 21.65
CA THR A 24 33.32 30.35 20.86
C THR A 24 33.14 29.68 19.53
N TYR A 25 34.25 29.34 18.86
CA TYR A 25 34.21 28.60 17.59
C TYR A 25 33.54 27.26 17.74
N TYR A 26 33.94 26.47 18.73
CA TYR A 26 33.34 25.14 18.97
C TYR A 26 31.87 25.24 19.36
N GLU A 27 31.49 26.21 20.15
CA GLU A 27 30.10 26.41 20.53
C GLU A 27 29.24 26.75 19.31
N ARG A 28 29.69 27.68 18.47
CA ARG A 28 28.98 28.01 17.22
C ARG A 28 28.91 26.86 16.26
N HIS A 29 30.03 26.16 16.13
CA HIS A 29 30.09 25.00 15.23
C HIS A 29 29.19 23.88 15.74
N ARG A 30 29.17 23.64 17.03
CA ARG A 30 28.30 22.69 17.69
C ARG A 30 26.82 22.99 17.43
N ASP A 31 26.42 24.23 17.56
CA ASP A 31 25.05 24.69 17.31
C ASP A 31 24.64 24.42 15.86
N ARG A 32 25.54 24.70 14.92
CA ARG A 32 25.31 24.40 13.49
C ARG A 32 25.16 22.91 13.23
N VAL A 33 26.01 22.10 13.85
CA VAL A 33 25.97 20.64 13.72
C VAL A 33 24.66 20.12 14.29
N ILE A 34 24.26 20.58 15.47
CA ILE A 34 23.00 20.20 16.11
C ILE A 34 21.81 20.61 15.25
N ALA A 35 21.80 21.85 14.72
CA ALA A 35 20.74 22.33 13.87
C ALA A 35 20.64 21.52 12.56
N ALA A 36 21.79 21.22 11.95
CA ALA A 36 21.83 20.39 10.75
C ALA A 36 21.33 18.95 11.01
N GLN A 37 21.70 18.38 12.15
CA GLN A 37 21.25 17.06 12.56
C GLN A 37 19.73 17.02 12.79
N LYS A 38 19.19 18.01 13.49
CA LYS A 38 17.75 18.15 13.71
C LYS A 38 16.99 18.30 12.40
N ALA A 39 17.54 19.10 11.47
CA ALA A 39 16.94 19.28 10.14
C ALA A 39 16.92 17.96 9.36
N ARG A 40 18.00 17.17 9.40
CA ARG A 40 18.06 15.85 8.76
C ARG A 40 17.06 14.89 9.38
N GLU A 41 16.97 14.84 10.71
CA GLU A 41 16.02 13.99 11.41
C GLU A 41 14.59 14.36 11.06
N ALA A 42 14.26 15.64 11.01
CA ALA A 42 12.95 16.13 10.62
C ALA A 42 12.63 15.77 9.17
N ALA A 43 13.59 15.91 8.25
CA ALA A 43 13.43 15.53 6.84
C ALA A 43 13.22 14.03 6.67
N LEU A 44 13.98 13.21 7.39
CA LEU A 44 13.82 11.75 7.37
C LEU A 44 12.46 11.33 7.92
N LYS A 45 12.02 11.94 9.00
CA LYS A 45 10.71 11.69 9.59
C LYS A 45 9.58 12.06 8.64
N ALA A 46 9.67 13.23 7.99
CA ALA A 46 8.69 13.68 7.02
C ALA A 46 8.65 12.73 5.80
N ALA A 47 9.80 12.31 5.30
CA ALA A 47 9.88 11.35 4.20
C ALA A 47 9.28 10.00 4.57
N GLU A 48 9.51 9.52 5.79
CA GLU A 48 8.92 8.27 6.30
C GLU A 48 7.40 8.38 6.43
N GLU A 49 6.89 9.48 6.96
CA GLU A 49 5.45 9.73 7.08
C GLU A 49 4.78 9.77 5.70
N GLU A 50 5.41 10.43 4.72
CA GLU A 50 4.93 10.46 3.34
C GLU A 50 4.92 9.07 2.72
N ARG A 51 5.97 8.28 2.92
CA ARG A 51 6.06 6.90 2.44
C ARG A 51 4.95 6.04 3.04
N GLN A 52 4.70 6.15 4.35
CA GLN A 52 3.64 5.41 5.02
C GLN A 52 2.26 5.84 4.54
N ALA A 53 2.05 7.14 4.29
CA ALA A 53 0.82 7.65 3.72
C ALA A 53 0.57 7.10 2.32
N ASN A 54 1.60 7.04 1.48
CA ASN A 54 1.52 6.46 0.13
C ASN A 54 1.20 4.96 0.17
N ILE A 55 1.80 4.21 1.09
CA ILE A 55 1.52 2.78 1.27
C ILE A 55 0.05 2.59 1.67
N ARG A 56 -0.44 3.37 2.62
CA ARG A 56 -1.85 3.31 3.05
C ARG A 56 -2.80 3.64 1.91
N GLN A 57 -2.49 4.67 1.13
CA GLN A 57 -3.29 5.07 -0.02
C GLN A 57 -3.37 3.96 -1.07
N LYS A 58 -2.25 3.34 -1.40
CA LYS A 58 -2.21 2.21 -2.34
C LYS A 58 -3.01 1.02 -1.85
N ARG A 59 -2.96 0.73 -0.54
CA ARG A 59 -3.76 -0.34 0.07
C ARG A 59 -5.25 -0.06 -0.04
N LEU A 60 -5.66 1.19 0.23
CA LEU A 60 -7.06 1.61 0.10
C LEU A 60 -7.55 1.49 -1.34
N GLU A 61 -6.76 1.96 -2.30
CA GLU A 61 -7.09 1.85 -3.73
C GLU A 61 -7.24 0.38 -4.16
N SER A 62 -6.32 -0.48 -3.70
CA SER A 62 -6.38 -1.91 -3.98
C SER A 62 -7.63 -2.56 -3.39
N LEU A 63 -7.99 -2.21 -2.15
CA LEU A 63 -9.20 -2.71 -1.50
C LEU A 63 -10.46 -2.24 -2.20
N GLN A 64 -10.51 -0.96 -2.61
CA GLN A 64 -11.63 -0.41 -3.37
C GLN A 64 -11.81 -1.14 -4.70
N LEU A 65 -10.70 -1.37 -5.41
CA LEU A 65 -10.72 -2.12 -6.67
C LEU A 65 -11.24 -3.55 -6.47
N ALA A 66 -10.81 -4.21 -5.39
CA ALA A 66 -11.28 -5.55 -5.05
C ALA A 66 -12.78 -5.58 -4.77
N VAL A 67 -13.30 -4.59 -4.04
CA VAL A 67 -14.73 -4.47 -3.74
C VAL A 67 -15.53 -4.23 -5.02
N GLU A 68 -15.09 -3.30 -5.88
CA GLU A 68 -15.72 -3.00 -7.15
C GLU A 68 -15.74 -4.22 -8.08
N THR A 69 -14.63 -4.95 -8.13
CA THR A 69 -14.53 -6.18 -8.93
C THR A 69 -15.50 -7.25 -8.44
N ARG A 70 -15.59 -7.45 -7.13
CA ARG A 70 -16.53 -8.43 -6.54
C ARG A 70 -17.97 -8.04 -6.83
N GLN A 71 -18.31 -6.76 -6.72
CA GLN A 71 -19.64 -6.27 -7.00
C GLN A 71 -20.02 -6.46 -8.46
N ARG A 72 -19.11 -6.13 -9.39
CA ARG A 72 -19.31 -6.35 -10.82
C ARG A 72 -19.51 -7.82 -11.15
N LEU A 73 -18.68 -8.70 -10.59
CA LEU A 73 -18.81 -10.14 -10.80
C LEU A 73 -20.13 -10.69 -10.25
N ARG A 74 -20.57 -10.18 -9.12
CA ARG A 74 -21.84 -10.54 -8.51
C ARG A 74 -23.01 -10.10 -9.40
N GLU A 75 -22.97 -8.88 -9.92
CA GLU A 75 -24.00 -8.35 -10.83
C GLU A 75 -24.05 -9.16 -12.12
N GLU A 76 -22.92 -9.46 -12.74
CA GLU A 76 -22.86 -10.32 -13.93
C GLU A 76 -23.44 -11.71 -13.65
N TRP A 77 -23.14 -12.27 -12.48
CA TRP A 77 -23.71 -13.57 -12.07
C TRP A 77 -25.22 -13.48 -11.93
N MET A 78 -25.75 -12.46 -11.29
CA MET A 78 -27.20 -12.29 -11.10
C MET A 78 -27.93 -11.98 -12.40
N ASP A 79 -27.30 -11.28 -13.32
CA ASP A 79 -27.90 -10.94 -14.60
C ASP A 79 -27.92 -12.11 -15.60
N LEU A 80 -26.82 -12.80 -15.73
CA LEU A 80 -26.65 -13.81 -16.76
C LEU A 80 -26.02 -15.12 -16.26
N GLY A 81 -25.10 -15.04 -15.32
CA GLY A 81 -24.29 -16.20 -14.90
C GLY A 81 -25.12 -17.37 -14.40
N TRP A 82 -26.10 -17.12 -13.54
CA TRP A 82 -26.97 -18.18 -12.99
C TRP A 82 -27.84 -18.83 -14.07
N ILE A 83 -28.25 -18.06 -15.10
CA ILE A 83 -28.99 -18.58 -16.25
C ILE A 83 -28.12 -19.57 -17.03
N VAL A 84 -26.87 -19.17 -17.28
CA VAL A 84 -25.89 -20.03 -17.95
C VAL A 84 -25.64 -21.31 -17.14
N ALA A 85 -25.49 -21.19 -15.85
CA ALA A 85 -25.31 -22.35 -14.95
C ALA A 85 -26.52 -23.28 -15.01
N LYS A 86 -27.73 -22.74 -15.02
CA LYS A 86 -28.96 -23.55 -15.19
C LYS A 86 -29.04 -24.25 -16.54
N MET A 87 -28.71 -23.55 -17.61
CA MET A 87 -28.63 -24.15 -18.95
C MET A 87 -27.70 -25.35 -18.97
N ASN A 88 -26.56 -25.22 -18.32
CA ASN A 88 -25.59 -26.33 -18.24
C ASN A 88 -26.05 -27.49 -17.36
N LEU A 89 -26.54 -27.19 -16.14
CA LEU A 89 -26.87 -28.22 -15.15
C LEU A 89 -28.26 -28.83 -15.34
N GLU A 90 -29.26 -28.00 -15.58
CA GLU A 90 -30.66 -28.49 -15.68
C GLU A 90 -31.04 -28.88 -17.11
N ALA A 91 -30.66 -28.09 -18.09
CA ALA A 91 -30.98 -28.37 -19.48
C ALA A 91 -29.94 -29.26 -20.18
N GLY A 92 -28.84 -29.58 -19.53
CA GLY A 92 -27.80 -30.44 -20.07
C GLY A 92 -27.08 -29.89 -21.28
N MET A 93 -27.08 -28.56 -21.46
CA MET A 93 -26.40 -27.91 -22.56
C MET A 93 -24.90 -27.87 -22.37
N SER A 94 -24.13 -28.13 -23.41
CA SER A 94 -22.69 -27.94 -23.39
C SER A 94 -22.33 -26.45 -23.41
N GLN A 95 -21.13 -26.13 -22.97
CA GLN A 95 -20.63 -24.75 -23.03
C GLN A 95 -20.66 -24.17 -24.44
N LYS A 96 -20.37 -25.01 -25.45
CA LYS A 96 -20.42 -24.64 -26.87
C LYS A 96 -21.83 -24.26 -27.28
N GLN A 97 -22.84 -25.08 -26.91
CA GLN A 97 -24.24 -24.82 -27.20
C GLN A 97 -24.74 -23.53 -26.54
N ILE A 98 -24.36 -23.31 -25.28
CA ILE A 98 -24.70 -22.10 -24.53
C ILE A 98 -24.09 -20.88 -25.22
N PHE A 99 -22.83 -20.96 -25.63
CA PHE A 99 -22.16 -19.89 -26.35
C PHE A 99 -22.88 -19.54 -27.66
N GLN A 100 -23.33 -20.54 -28.39
CA GLN A 100 -24.08 -20.33 -29.65
C GLN A 100 -25.41 -19.62 -29.40
N VAL A 101 -26.12 -19.97 -28.32
CA VAL A 101 -27.39 -19.31 -27.96
C VAL A 101 -27.16 -17.87 -27.50
N LEU A 102 -26.09 -17.62 -26.73
CA LEU A 102 -25.79 -16.33 -26.14
C LEU A 102 -24.77 -15.53 -26.95
N GLN A 103 -24.57 -15.82 -28.19
CA GLN A 103 -23.59 -15.16 -29.06
C GLN A 103 -23.78 -13.66 -29.04
N GLY A 104 -22.72 -12.94 -28.73
CA GLY A 104 -22.72 -11.48 -28.63
C GLY A 104 -23.05 -10.91 -27.24
N LEU A 105 -23.60 -11.73 -26.33
CA LEU A 105 -23.95 -11.29 -24.97
C LEU A 105 -22.83 -11.56 -23.96
N THR A 106 -22.01 -12.57 -24.21
CA THR A 106 -20.93 -12.93 -23.30
C THR A 106 -19.79 -13.65 -24.04
N THR A 107 -18.72 -13.99 -23.34
CA THR A 107 -17.55 -14.66 -23.88
C THR A 107 -17.51 -16.14 -23.47
N LYS A 108 -16.78 -16.94 -24.23
CA LYS A 108 -16.55 -18.35 -23.90
C LYS A 108 -15.92 -18.52 -22.52
N LYS A 109 -15.00 -17.62 -22.15
CA LYS A 109 -14.31 -17.64 -20.85
C LYS A 109 -15.29 -17.44 -19.70
N LYS A 110 -16.21 -16.47 -19.82
CA LYS A 110 -17.21 -16.21 -18.78
C LYS A 110 -18.19 -17.38 -18.66
N ILE A 111 -18.61 -17.98 -19.77
CA ILE A 111 -19.49 -19.15 -19.78
C ILE A 111 -18.81 -20.30 -19.00
N ALA A 112 -17.54 -20.58 -19.27
CA ALA A 112 -16.79 -21.62 -18.56
C ALA A 112 -16.71 -21.34 -17.05
N GLU A 113 -16.45 -20.09 -16.66
CA GLU A 113 -16.40 -19.67 -15.27
C GLU A 113 -17.75 -19.84 -14.57
N TRP A 114 -18.84 -19.43 -15.21
CA TRP A 114 -20.19 -19.57 -14.65
C TRP A 114 -20.66 -21.00 -14.55
N CYS A 115 -20.32 -21.83 -15.52
CA CYS A 115 -20.61 -23.27 -15.44
C CYS A 115 -19.86 -23.93 -14.28
N ALA A 116 -18.59 -23.61 -14.11
CA ALA A 116 -17.77 -24.08 -12.98
C ALA A 116 -18.34 -23.61 -11.64
N LYS A 117 -18.73 -22.33 -11.55
CA LYS A 117 -19.34 -21.76 -10.34
C LYS A 117 -20.67 -22.46 -10.01
N GLY A 118 -21.50 -22.70 -11.02
CA GLY A 118 -22.76 -23.39 -10.84
C GLY A 118 -22.60 -24.83 -10.31
N LYS A 119 -21.63 -25.56 -10.84
CA LYS A 119 -21.30 -26.91 -10.37
C LYS A 119 -20.82 -26.90 -8.93
N LYS A 120 -19.96 -25.93 -8.59
CA LYS A 120 -19.46 -25.76 -7.23
C LYS A 120 -20.59 -25.45 -6.23
N LEU A 121 -21.49 -24.54 -6.58
CA LEU A 121 -22.65 -24.21 -5.76
C LEU A 121 -23.61 -25.40 -5.59
N ALA A 122 -23.84 -26.14 -6.64
CA ALA A 122 -24.67 -27.37 -6.60
C ALA A 122 -24.05 -28.42 -5.67
N THR A 123 -22.73 -28.62 -5.73
CA THR A 123 -22.00 -29.50 -4.83
C THR A 123 -22.12 -29.09 -3.37
N LEU A 124 -21.95 -27.79 -3.09
CA LEU A 124 -22.08 -27.24 -1.74
C LEU A 124 -23.50 -27.42 -1.21
N LYS A 125 -24.52 -27.21 -2.03
CA LYS A 125 -25.92 -27.40 -1.68
C LYS A 125 -26.20 -28.85 -1.35
N ALA A 126 -25.70 -29.78 -2.14
CA ALA A 126 -25.84 -31.22 -1.89
C ALA A 126 -25.14 -31.63 -0.58
N ASN A 127 -23.96 -31.11 -0.30
CA ASN A 127 -23.23 -31.37 0.94
C ASN A 127 -23.98 -30.82 2.16
N ARG A 128 -24.61 -29.67 2.06
CA ARG A 128 -25.45 -29.11 3.14
C ARG A 128 -26.65 -30.02 3.45
N LYS A 129 -27.32 -30.53 2.42
CA LYS A 129 -28.42 -31.46 2.61
C LYS A 129 -27.98 -32.75 3.30
N LYS A 130 -26.80 -33.28 2.96
CA LYS A 130 -26.23 -34.45 3.64
C LYS A 130 -25.88 -34.16 5.11
N SER A 131 -25.37 -32.98 5.42
CA SER A 131 -25.05 -32.58 6.80
C SER A 131 -26.27 -32.41 7.67
N ASN A 132 -27.38 -31.94 7.09
CA ASN A 132 -28.64 -31.68 7.82
C ASN A 132 -29.60 -32.85 7.81
N GLY A 133 -29.27 -33.88 7.06
CA GLY A 133 -30.06 -35.12 7.01
C GLY A 133 -29.49 -36.16 7.92
#